data_ac5073a004f0ee67374ff4302c6eee92
#
_entry.id   ac5073a004f0ee67374ff4302c6eee92
#
_cell.length_a   1.000
_cell.length_b   1.000
_cell.length_c   1.000
_cell.angle_alpha   90.00
_cell.angle_beta   90.00
_cell.angle_gamma   90.00
#
_symmetry.space_group_name_H-M   'P 1'
#
loop_
_entity.id
_entity.type
_entity.pdbx_description
1 polymer ?
#
loop_
_entity_poly.entity_id
_entity_poly.type
_entity_poly.pdbx_seq_one_letter_code
_entity_poly.pdbx_strand_id
1 'polypeptide(L)'
;NHLFYVGVTNNIKRRMSEHKTATFATHVGHYNIKKLVYFEEHVDIRIAIRREKTIKKWKREWKINQITEMNPEWIDLSLDWDFSKYIKNKD
;
A
#
# COMPACT_ATOMS: atom_id res chain seq x y z
N ASN A 1 -0.32 -1.76 13.31
CA ASN A 1 0.08 -3.13 13.13
C ASN A 1 1.03 -3.25 11.94
N HIS A 2 2.16 -3.91 12.15
CA HIS A 2 3.19 -4.00 11.13
C HIS A 2 2.79 -4.85 9.92
N LEU A 3 1.69 -5.56 10.02
CA LEU A 3 1.17 -6.37 8.91
C LEU A 3 0.29 -5.57 7.94
N PHE A 4 0.03 -4.33 8.25
CA PHE A 4 -0.83 -3.49 7.41
C PHE A 4 -0.01 -2.44 6.68
N TYR A 5 -0.46 -2.08 5.49
CA TYR A 5 0.21 -1.12 4.65
C TYR A 5 -0.74 0.01 4.25
N VAL A 6 -0.25 1.22 4.35
CA VAL A 6 -0.97 2.42 3.91
C VAL A 6 -0.19 2.99 2.73
N GLY A 7 -0.82 3.06 1.56
CA GLY A 7 -0.16 3.52 0.35
C GLY A 7 -0.59 4.91 -0.06
N VAL A 8 0.36 5.79 -0.35
CA VAL A 8 0.08 7.11 -0.90
C VAL A 8 1.01 7.30 -2.08
N THR A 9 0.45 7.43 -3.29
CA THR A 9 1.25 7.38 -4.49
C THR A 9 0.49 7.98 -5.66
N ASN A 10 1.15 8.12 -6.80
CA ASN A 10 0.47 8.50 -8.03
C ASN A 10 0.04 7.29 -8.86
N ASN A 11 0.40 6.07 -8.44
CA ASN A 11 -0.03 4.85 -9.10
C ASN A 11 0.01 3.70 -8.11
N ILE A 12 -1.14 3.43 -7.50
CA ILE A 12 -1.19 2.48 -6.39
C ILE A 12 -0.92 1.04 -6.86
N LYS A 13 -1.35 0.65 -8.04
CA LYS A 13 -1.09 -0.70 -8.52
C LYS A 13 0.39 -0.93 -8.76
N ARG A 14 1.07 0.04 -9.37
CA ARG A 14 2.50 -0.08 -9.56
C ARG A 14 3.23 -0.12 -8.22
N ARG A 15 2.82 0.75 -7.30
CA ARG A 15 3.45 0.80 -5.98
C ARG A 15 3.28 -0.52 -5.24
N MET A 16 2.10 -1.12 -5.31
CA MET A 16 1.86 -2.40 -4.67
C MET A 16 2.63 -3.53 -5.34
N SER A 17 2.77 -3.49 -6.68
CA SER A 17 3.55 -4.52 -7.36
C SER A 17 5.01 -4.45 -6.95
N GLU A 18 5.56 -3.25 -6.80
CA GLU A 18 6.93 -3.07 -6.32
C GLU A 18 7.07 -3.59 -4.91
N HIS A 19 6.09 -3.30 -4.06
CA HIS A 19 6.11 -3.73 -2.68
C HIS A 19 6.07 -5.26 -2.57
N LYS A 20 5.18 -5.88 -3.33
CA LYS A 20 5.06 -7.34 -3.31
C LYS A 20 6.29 -8.01 -3.90
N THR A 21 6.85 -7.45 -4.97
CA THR A 21 8.05 -7.99 -5.59
C THR A 21 9.23 -7.93 -4.62
N ALA A 22 9.41 -6.80 -3.95
CA ALA A 22 10.47 -6.65 -2.97
C ALA A 22 10.29 -7.65 -1.82
N THR A 23 9.04 -7.87 -1.41
CA THR A 23 8.74 -8.80 -0.35
C THR A 23 9.14 -10.23 -0.74
N PHE A 24 8.81 -10.63 -1.95
CA PHE A 24 9.12 -11.97 -2.43
C PHE A 24 10.60 -12.15 -2.75
N ALA A 25 11.33 -11.05 -2.90
CA ALA A 25 12.75 -11.14 -3.24
C ALA A 25 13.60 -11.64 -2.06
N THR A 26 13.06 -11.65 -0.84
CA THR A 26 13.78 -12.11 0.33
C THR A 26 13.14 -13.37 0.88
N HIS A 27 13.96 -14.20 1.53
CA HIS A 27 13.46 -15.45 2.08
C HIS A 27 12.38 -15.26 3.13
N VAL A 28 12.53 -14.23 3.95
CA VAL A 28 11.56 -13.96 5.01
C VAL A 28 10.44 -13.04 4.55
N GLY A 29 10.61 -12.42 3.39
CA GLY A 29 9.67 -11.42 2.92
C GLY A 29 8.26 -11.95 2.73
N HIS A 30 8.13 -13.17 2.23
CA HIS A 30 6.80 -13.68 1.91
C HIS A 30 5.98 -13.96 3.16
N TYR A 31 6.60 -14.07 4.31
CA TYR A 31 5.87 -14.21 5.58
C TYR A 31 5.38 -12.87 6.09
N ASN A 32 5.89 -11.78 5.51
CA ASN A 32 5.57 -10.43 5.96
C ASN A 32 4.82 -9.64 4.90
N ILE A 33 4.07 -10.34 4.05
CA ILE A 33 3.24 -9.68 3.05
C ILE A 33 2.19 -8.85 3.78
N LYS A 34 2.20 -7.56 3.52
CA LYS A 34 1.30 -6.64 4.21
C LYS A 34 0.00 -6.49 3.44
N LYS A 35 -1.08 -6.36 4.17
CA LYS A 35 -2.38 -6.07 3.59
C LYS A 35 -2.49 -4.58 3.31
N LEU A 36 -2.92 -4.23 2.11
CA LEU A 36 -3.19 -2.84 1.78
C LEU A 36 -4.56 -2.48 2.35
N VAL A 37 -4.58 -1.74 3.44
CA VAL A 37 -5.84 -1.41 4.12
C VAL A 37 -6.33 0.00 3.84
N TYR A 38 -5.48 0.85 3.29
CA TYR A 38 -5.84 2.23 2.96
C TYR A 38 -4.89 2.75 1.90
N PHE A 39 -5.43 3.50 0.93
CA PHE A 39 -4.55 4.14 -0.04
C PHE A 39 -5.15 5.46 -0.54
N GLU A 40 -4.26 6.32 -1.01
CA GLU A 40 -4.63 7.54 -1.71
C GLU A 40 -3.83 7.59 -3.01
N GLU A 41 -4.52 7.90 -4.09
CA GLU A 41 -3.88 8.05 -5.38
C GLU A 41 -4.02 9.49 -5.83
N HIS A 42 -2.90 10.13 -6.15
CA HIS A 42 -2.89 11.51 -6.61
C HIS A 42 -2.18 11.56 -7.95
N VAL A 43 -2.76 12.30 -8.90
CA VAL A 43 -2.18 12.41 -10.24
C VAL A 43 -0.77 13.00 -10.16
N ASP A 44 -0.60 14.02 -9.33
CA ASP A 44 0.69 14.70 -9.20
C ASP A 44 1.50 14.05 -8.07
N ILE A 45 2.67 13.49 -8.44
CA ILE A 45 3.52 12.80 -7.46
C ILE A 45 3.95 13.73 -6.32
N ARG A 46 4.08 15.03 -6.59
CA ARG A 46 4.48 15.96 -5.54
C ARG A 46 3.41 16.07 -4.45
N ILE A 47 2.14 16.01 -4.88
CA ILE A 47 1.03 16.03 -3.92
C ILE A 47 1.02 14.72 -3.12
N ALA A 48 1.27 13.60 -3.80
CA ALA A 48 1.32 12.31 -3.12
C ALA A 48 2.40 12.29 -2.04
N ILE A 49 3.57 12.82 -2.36
CA ILE A 49 4.68 12.86 -1.40
C ILE A 49 4.31 13.72 -0.21
N ARG A 50 3.68 14.86 -0.45
CA ARG A 50 3.27 15.76 0.61
C ARG A 50 2.23 15.11 1.52
N ARG A 51 1.26 14.41 0.90
CA ARG A 51 0.23 13.69 1.67
C ARG A 51 0.84 12.59 2.52
N GLU A 52 1.78 11.86 1.96
CA GLU A 52 2.44 10.80 2.72
C GLU A 52 3.09 11.35 3.98
N LYS A 53 3.78 12.48 3.84
CA LYS A 53 4.42 13.11 5.00
C LYS A 53 3.39 13.56 6.02
N THR A 54 2.27 14.09 5.56
CA THR A 54 1.20 14.52 6.44
C THR A 54 0.62 13.35 7.22
N ILE A 55 0.32 12.26 6.52
CA ILE A 55 -0.28 11.09 7.14
C ILE A 55 0.65 10.45 8.15
N LYS A 56 1.95 10.46 7.87
CA LYS A 56 2.92 9.89 8.80
C LYS A 56 2.94 10.66 10.13
N LYS A 57 2.52 11.91 10.13
CA LYS A 57 2.48 12.73 11.33
C LYS A 57 1.17 12.60 12.10
N TRP A 58 0.18 11.94 11.54
CA TRP A 58 -1.10 11.78 12.20
C TRP A 58 -0.97 10.95 13.46
N LYS A 59 -1.77 11.25 14.45
CA LYS A 59 -1.89 10.41 15.62
C LYS A 59 -2.44 9.05 15.20
N ARG A 60 -2.06 8.02 15.95
CA ARG A 60 -2.46 6.66 15.64
C ARG A 60 -3.97 6.51 15.48
N GLU A 61 -4.73 7.12 16.37
CA GLU A 61 -6.18 6.98 16.33
C GLU A 61 -6.78 7.65 15.09
N TRP A 62 -6.16 8.72 14.60
CA TRP A 62 -6.62 9.34 13.36
C TRP A 62 -6.41 8.42 12.17
N LYS A 63 -5.26 7.75 12.13
CA LYS A 63 -4.97 6.79 11.06
C LYS A 63 -5.98 5.66 11.10
N ILE A 64 -6.25 5.12 12.29
CA ILE A 64 -7.19 4.02 12.46
C ILE A 64 -8.59 4.46 11.99
N ASN A 65 -9.00 5.66 12.36
CA ASN A 65 -10.31 6.16 11.96
C ASN A 65 -10.42 6.30 10.45
N GLN A 66 -9.38 6.83 9.81
CA GLN A 66 -9.38 6.99 8.36
C GLN A 66 -9.41 5.65 7.64
N ILE A 67 -8.62 4.69 8.13
CA ILE A 67 -8.62 3.35 7.56
C ILE A 67 -9.99 2.71 7.72
N THR A 68 -10.55 2.80 8.91
CA THR A 68 -11.86 2.19 9.20
C THR A 68 -12.96 2.82 8.36
N GLU A 69 -12.88 4.13 8.11
CA GLU A 69 -13.87 4.80 7.29
C GLU A 69 -13.87 4.29 5.86
N MET A 70 -12.68 4.08 5.29
CA MET A 70 -12.53 3.58 3.93
C MET A 70 -12.72 2.08 3.85
N ASN A 71 -12.31 1.36 4.88
CA ASN A 71 -12.21 -0.10 4.86
C ASN A 71 -12.59 -0.64 6.23
N PRO A 72 -13.90 -0.68 6.54
CA PRO A 72 -14.37 -1.02 7.89
C PRO A 72 -13.89 -2.38 8.38
N GLU A 73 -13.66 -3.31 7.48
CA GLU A 73 -13.27 -4.67 7.87
C GLU A 73 -11.76 -4.92 7.75
N TRP A 74 -11.02 -3.89 7.36
CA TRP A 74 -9.55 -3.97 7.26
C TRP A 74 -9.09 -5.14 6.41
N ILE A 75 -9.78 -5.36 5.28
CA ILE A 75 -9.38 -6.40 4.34
C ILE A 75 -8.28 -5.87 3.42
N ASP A 76 -7.62 -6.78 2.73
CA ASP A 76 -6.59 -6.41 1.77
C ASP A 76 -7.26 -5.88 0.51
N LEU A 77 -7.18 -4.59 0.30
CA LEU A 77 -7.83 -3.93 -0.83
C LEU A 77 -7.22 -4.32 -2.18
N SER A 78 -6.01 -4.87 -2.17
CA SER A 78 -5.33 -5.25 -3.41
C SER A 78 -5.50 -6.72 -3.76
N LEU A 79 -6.33 -7.44 -3.03
CA LEU A 79 -6.42 -8.88 -3.15
C LEU A 79 -6.75 -9.36 -4.56
N ASP A 80 -7.67 -8.65 -5.23
CA ASP A 80 -8.13 -9.04 -6.56
C ASP A 80 -7.44 -8.26 -7.68
N TRP A 81 -6.43 -7.48 -7.37
CA TRP A 81 -5.77 -6.66 -8.38
C TRP A 81 -4.84 -7.52 -9.23
N ASP A 82 -4.82 -7.23 -10.52
CA ASP A 82 -3.93 -7.89 -11.49
C ASP A 82 -2.67 -7.05 -11.64
N PHE A 83 -1.53 -7.63 -11.28
CA PHE A 83 -0.25 -6.95 -11.33
C PHE A 83 0.62 -7.39 -12.51
N SER A 84 0.10 -8.22 -13.40
CA SER A 84 0.91 -8.78 -14.47
C SER A 84 1.56 -7.71 -15.34
N LYS A 85 0.90 -6.57 -15.48
CA LYS A 85 1.42 -5.45 -16.25
C LYS A 85 2.74 -4.91 -15.68
N TYR A 86 2.94 -5.05 -14.38
CA TYR A 86 4.09 -4.46 -13.69
C TYR A 86 5.15 -5.48 -13.30
N ILE A 87 4.87 -6.76 -13.42
CA ILE A 87 5.79 -7.80 -13.02
C ILE A 87 6.58 -8.24 -14.24
N LYS A 88 7.91 -8.15 -14.14
CA LYS A 88 8.78 -8.60 -15.22
C LYS A 88 9.06 -10.06 -15.00
N ASN A 89 8.61 -10.83 -15.90
CA ASN A 89 8.85 -12.21 -15.77
C ASN A 89 9.93 -12.68 -16.58
N LYS A 90 10.18 -13.17 -16.36
CA LYS A 90 10.74 -13.58 -17.02
C LYS A 90 10.67 -14.67 -17.59
N ASP A 91 10.51 -14.98 -17.88
CA ASP A 91 10.38 -15.80 -18.56
C ASP A 91 10.25 -16.50 -18.55
#